data_3e4e158bc510ccbd9bd262231d4fd3d7
#
_entry.id   3e4e158bc510ccbd9bd262231d4fd3d7
#
_cell.length_a   1.000
_cell.length_b   1.000
_cell.length_c   1.000
_cell.angle_alpha   90.00
_cell.angle_beta   90.00
_cell.angle_gamma   90.00
#
_symmetry.space_group_name_H-M   'P 1'
#
loop_
_entity.id
_entity.type
_entity.pdbx_description
1 polymer ?
#
loop_
_entity_poly.entity_id
_entity_poly.type
_entity_poly.pdbx_seq_one_letter_code
_entity_poly.pdbx_strand_id
1 'polypeptide(L)'
;VAFRDAMRTVAVTYPNDPEVQAIYAESVLCLSAWDLYDNQTTNPTPNEYGRECAIALERGLLAAPSHLWLCHLKVHYNEMGPVDQFDWSAAEALRSPGGSPGHYHEIGHLLHMPTHLDIQAGEYEKAMRWNKLAYQADLKVIRAFPDKNLVIYTGYLVHNMEFAAWAAMYGGNYESAMEAANEIDQIVTEKLLRKSERTAQRMVRQTAPFVFVAD
;
A
#
# COMPACT_ATOMS: atom_id res chain seq x y z
N VAL A 1 -13.89 4.08 17.69
CA VAL A 1 -13.53 4.09 19.13
C VAL A 1 -13.86 2.74 19.76
N ALA A 2 -15.11 2.30 19.84
CA ALA A 2 -15.48 1.06 20.54
C ALA A 2 -14.72 -0.19 20.08
N PHE A 3 -14.48 -0.36 18.75
CA PHE A 3 -13.72 -1.47 18.22
C PHE A 3 -12.25 -1.43 18.68
N ARG A 4 -11.60 -0.27 18.59
CA ARG A 4 -10.23 -0.08 19.08
C ARG A 4 -10.12 -0.39 20.58
N ASP A 5 -11.06 0.07 21.40
CA ASP A 5 -11.03 -0.13 22.86
C ASP A 5 -11.21 -1.62 23.21
N ALA A 6 -12.08 -2.32 22.50
CA ALA A 6 -12.23 -3.77 22.63
C ALA A 6 -10.93 -4.50 22.23
N MET A 7 -10.35 -4.15 21.08
CA MET A 7 -9.09 -4.76 20.62
C MET A 7 -7.91 -4.45 21.53
N ARG A 8 -7.86 -3.26 22.14
CA ARG A 8 -6.84 -2.94 23.15
C ARG A 8 -6.88 -3.93 24.32
N THR A 9 -8.06 -4.29 24.81
CA THR A 9 -8.23 -5.26 25.88
C THR A 9 -7.73 -6.65 25.48
N VAL A 10 -8.05 -7.08 24.26
CA VAL A 10 -7.58 -8.36 23.72
C VAL A 10 -6.07 -8.36 23.53
N ALA A 11 -5.50 -7.27 22.97
CA ALA A 11 -4.06 -7.14 22.73
C ALA A 11 -3.22 -7.11 24.02
N VAL A 12 -3.78 -6.58 25.11
CA VAL A 12 -3.14 -6.64 26.43
C VAL A 12 -3.20 -8.06 27.00
N THR A 13 -4.27 -8.81 26.74
CA THR A 13 -4.42 -10.20 27.20
C THR A 13 -3.50 -11.16 26.42
N TYR A 14 -3.29 -10.90 25.12
CA TYR A 14 -2.49 -11.74 24.22
C TYR A 14 -1.37 -10.91 23.57
N PRO A 15 -0.39 -10.42 24.35
CA PRO A 15 0.60 -9.45 23.88
C PRO A 15 1.58 -10.01 22.83
N ASN A 16 1.74 -11.32 22.76
CA ASN A 16 2.68 -12.02 21.86
C ASN A 16 1.97 -12.70 20.66
N ASP A 17 0.67 -12.51 20.53
CA ASP A 17 -0.08 -13.05 19.38
C ASP A 17 -0.04 -12.04 18.22
N PRO A 18 0.64 -12.37 17.10
CA PRO A 18 0.84 -11.42 16.00
C PRO A 18 -0.47 -11.05 15.29
N GLU A 19 -1.44 -11.96 15.18
CA GLU A 19 -2.75 -11.68 14.57
C GLU A 19 -3.54 -10.68 15.42
N VAL A 20 -3.53 -10.88 16.75
CA VAL A 20 -4.18 -9.96 17.68
C VAL A 20 -3.56 -8.57 17.60
N GLN A 21 -2.22 -8.48 17.55
CA GLN A 21 -1.53 -7.20 17.42
C GLN A 21 -1.80 -6.55 16.06
N ALA A 22 -1.92 -7.32 14.98
CA ALA A 22 -2.28 -6.79 13.65
C ALA A 22 -3.68 -6.18 13.65
N ILE A 23 -4.69 -6.91 14.16
CA ILE A 23 -6.08 -6.40 14.25
C ILE A 23 -6.15 -5.15 15.14
N TYR A 24 -5.39 -5.12 16.24
CA TYR A 24 -5.33 -3.95 17.11
C TYR A 24 -4.69 -2.75 16.40
N ALA A 25 -3.53 -2.92 15.76
CA ALA A 25 -2.88 -1.85 14.99
C ALA A 25 -3.80 -1.29 13.91
N GLU A 26 -4.47 -2.15 13.14
CA GLU A 26 -5.43 -1.72 12.11
C GLU A 26 -6.62 -0.97 12.72
N SER A 27 -7.14 -1.40 13.88
CA SER A 27 -8.23 -0.70 14.56
C SER A 27 -7.86 0.73 14.95
N VAL A 28 -6.58 0.98 15.25
CA VAL A 28 -6.03 2.33 15.53
C VAL A 28 -5.86 3.12 14.23
N LEU A 29 -5.28 2.51 13.19
CA LEU A 29 -5.13 3.10 11.86
C LEU A 29 -6.49 3.57 11.29
N CYS A 30 -7.54 2.78 11.46
CA CYS A 30 -8.89 3.13 11.02
C CYS A 30 -9.48 4.36 11.75
N LEU A 31 -9.03 4.67 12.96
CA LEU A 31 -9.48 5.86 13.70
C LEU A 31 -8.79 7.14 13.25
N SER A 32 -7.55 7.04 12.82
CA SER A 32 -6.68 8.16 12.48
C SER A 32 -5.98 7.92 11.14
N ALA A 33 -6.77 7.55 10.12
CA ALA A 33 -6.27 7.23 8.79
C ALA A 33 -5.47 8.41 8.21
N TRP A 34 -4.21 8.15 7.83
CA TRP A 34 -3.25 9.13 7.32
C TRP A 34 -2.97 10.32 8.27
N ASP A 35 -3.20 10.14 9.57
CA ASP A 35 -2.99 11.18 10.59
C ASP A 35 -2.41 10.57 11.87
N LEU A 36 -1.29 9.84 11.76
CA LEU A 36 -0.60 9.22 12.89
C LEU A 36 0.58 10.05 13.41
N TYR A 37 0.94 11.12 12.69
CA TYR A 37 2.05 12.01 13.05
C TYR A 37 1.58 13.44 13.18
N ASP A 38 2.18 14.18 14.09
CA ASP A 38 2.02 15.63 14.15
C ASP A 38 2.96 16.27 13.11
N ASN A 39 2.38 16.59 11.96
CA ASN A 39 3.07 17.15 10.80
C ASN A 39 3.14 18.70 10.83
N GLN A 40 2.70 19.35 11.92
CA GLN A 40 2.75 20.82 12.04
C GLN A 40 4.13 21.31 12.47
N THR A 41 5.06 20.43 12.74
CA THR A 41 6.44 20.75 13.17
C THR A 41 7.45 20.36 12.08
N THR A 42 8.64 20.96 12.16
CA THR A 42 9.79 20.59 11.29
C THR A 42 10.32 19.17 11.54
N ASN A 43 10.00 18.59 12.69
CA ASN A 43 10.30 17.22 13.06
C ASN A 43 9.00 16.50 13.43
N PRO A 44 8.32 15.88 12.47
CA PRO A 44 7.10 15.14 12.75
C PRO A 44 7.33 14.03 13.78
N THR A 45 6.46 13.97 14.78
CA THR A 45 6.50 12.92 15.80
C THR A 45 5.16 12.19 15.86
N PRO A 46 5.14 10.91 16.23
CA PRO A 46 3.89 10.18 16.36
C PRO A 46 2.95 10.86 17.37
N ASN A 47 1.72 11.11 16.97
CA ASN A 47 0.66 11.57 17.88
C ASN A 47 0.19 10.46 18.83
N GLU A 48 -0.89 10.64 19.59
CA GLU A 48 -1.37 9.62 20.52
C GLU A 48 -1.70 8.29 19.82
N TYR A 49 -2.43 8.35 18.68
CA TYR A 49 -2.75 7.17 17.88
C TYR A 49 -1.52 6.55 17.23
N GLY A 50 -0.60 7.37 16.76
CA GLY A 50 0.68 6.92 16.20
C GLY A 50 1.50 6.13 17.22
N ARG A 51 1.62 6.62 18.45
CA ARG A 51 2.31 5.88 19.53
C ARG A 51 1.63 4.57 19.88
N GLU A 52 0.29 4.57 19.96
CA GLU A 52 -0.49 3.37 20.23
C GLU A 52 -0.32 2.32 19.12
N CYS A 53 -0.38 2.74 17.85
CA CYS A 53 -0.18 1.90 16.68
C CYS A 53 1.24 1.32 16.67
N ALA A 54 2.27 2.14 16.91
CA ALA A 54 3.67 1.72 16.94
C ALA A 54 3.90 0.57 17.93
N ILE A 55 3.37 0.69 19.14
CA ILE A 55 3.50 -0.35 20.20
C ILE A 55 2.90 -1.68 19.73
N ALA A 56 1.73 -1.67 19.10
CA ALA A 56 1.10 -2.88 18.58
C ALA A 56 1.92 -3.51 17.46
N LEU A 57 2.38 -2.69 16.50
CA LEU A 57 3.23 -3.15 15.39
C LEU A 57 4.56 -3.73 15.88
N GLU A 58 5.23 -3.06 16.79
CA GLU A 58 6.50 -3.53 17.36
C GLU A 58 6.35 -4.87 18.07
N ARG A 59 5.33 -5.05 18.91
CA ARG A 59 5.05 -6.31 19.59
C ARG A 59 4.76 -7.44 18.61
N GLY A 60 3.90 -7.19 17.63
CA GLY A 60 3.54 -8.19 16.64
C GLY A 60 4.72 -8.59 15.76
N LEU A 61 5.53 -7.63 15.30
CA LEU A 61 6.71 -7.89 14.48
C LEU A 61 7.87 -8.51 15.28
N LEU A 62 7.97 -8.25 16.59
CA LEU A 62 8.91 -8.94 17.46
C LEU A 62 8.58 -10.45 17.55
N ALA A 63 7.29 -10.79 17.62
CA ALA A 63 6.83 -12.19 17.67
C ALA A 63 6.91 -12.87 16.29
N ALA A 64 6.64 -12.13 15.21
CA ALA A 64 6.60 -12.64 13.83
C ALA A 64 7.12 -11.59 12.83
N PRO A 65 8.45 -11.49 12.63
CA PRO A 65 9.09 -10.42 11.84
C PRO A 65 8.68 -10.35 10.35
N SER A 66 8.22 -11.47 9.78
CA SER A 66 7.76 -11.56 8.37
C SER A 66 6.25 -11.76 8.24
N HIS A 67 5.49 -11.44 9.28
CA HIS A 67 4.04 -11.51 9.23
C HIS A 67 3.48 -10.49 8.23
N LEU A 68 2.92 -10.96 7.12
CA LEU A 68 2.58 -10.12 5.97
C LEU A 68 1.65 -8.94 6.30
N TRP A 69 0.64 -9.18 7.12
CA TRP A 69 -0.29 -8.13 7.49
C TRP A 69 0.36 -7.07 8.40
N LEU A 70 1.14 -7.47 9.39
CA LEU A 70 1.90 -6.52 10.22
C LEU A 70 2.91 -5.71 9.39
N CYS A 71 3.62 -6.36 8.45
CA CYS A 71 4.53 -5.66 7.54
C CYS A 71 3.77 -4.64 6.66
N HIS A 72 2.59 -5.00 6.14
CA HIS A 72 1.72 -4.09 5.40
C HIS A 72 1.32 -2.87 6.23
N LEU A 73 0.83 -3.08 7.45
CA LEU A 73 0.43 -2.00 8.36
C LEU A 73 1.64 -1.14 8.79
N LYS A 74 2.83 -1.75 8.95
CA LYS A 74 4.06 -1.03 9.26
C LYS A 74 4.50 -0.10 8.12
N VAL A 75 4.30 -0.51 6.86
CA VAL A 75 4.54 0.38 5.71
C VAL A 75 3.59 1.59 5.77
N HIS A 76 2.30 1.38 6.01
CA HIS A 76 1.35 2.48 6.17
C HIS A 76 1.69 3.40 7.35
N TYR A 77 2.18 2.85 8.45
CA TYR A 77 2.65 3.64 9.58
C TYR A 77 3.86 4.50 9.19
N ASN A 78 4.85 3.89 8.51
CA ASN A 78 6.07 4.58 8.11
C ASN A 78 5.81 5.69 7.09
N GLU A 79 4.95 5.47 6.07
CA GLU A 79 4.69 6.46 5.02
C GLU A 79 4.13 7.80 5.52
N MET A 80 3.57 7.81 6.74
CA MET A 80 3.07 9.03 7.38
C MET A 80 4.16 9.79 8.15
N GLY A 81 5.30 9.14 8.40
CA GLY A 81 6.42 9.68 9.17
C GLY A 81 7.54 10.26 8.29
N PRO A 82 8.59 10.78 8.91
CA PRO A 82 9.74 11.31 8.20
C PRO A 82 10.57 10.20 7.54
N VAL A 83 11.05 10.46 6.33
CA VAL A 83 11.76 9.50 5.48
C VAL A 83 13.03 8.94 6.14
N ASP A 84 13.74 9.76 6.89
CA ASP A 84 14.97 9.38 7.61
C ASP A 84 14.73 8.44 8.80
N GLN A 85 13.46 8.23 9.18
CA GLN A 85 13.04 7.32 10.24
C GLN A 85 12.34 6.06 9.71
N PHE A 86 12.33 5.81 8.41
CA PHE A 86 11.70 4.62 7.84
C PHE A 86 12.39 3.33 8.32
N ASP A 87 11.59 2.44 8.90
CA ASP A 87 12.00 1.07 9.13
C ASP A 87 11.72 0.24 7.85
N TRP A 88 12.78 -0.01 7.09
CA TRP A 88 12.73 -0.75 5.84
C TRP A 88 12.50 -2.25 6.01
N SER A 89 12.67 -2.79 7.22
CA SER A 89 12.59 -4.24 7.46
C SER A 89 11.26 -4.84 7.03
N ALA A 90 10.16 -4.15 7.33
CA ALA A 90 8.82 -4.58 6.93
C ALA A 90 8.62 -4.53 5.40
N ALA A 91 9.12 -3.49 4.74
CA ALA A 91 9.06 -3.37 3.29
C ALA A 91 9.87 -4.48 2.60
N GLU A 92 11.08 -4.76 3.08
CA GLU A 92 11.91 -5.84 2.53
C GLU A 92 11.32 -7.23 2.83
N ALA A 93 10.66 -7.43 3.98
CA ALA A 93 9.94 -8.67 4.27
C ALA A 93 8.79 -8.92 3.27
N LEU A 94 8.09 -7.86 2.81
CA LEU A 94 7.08 -7.97 1.77
C LEU A 94 7.67 -8.29 0.38
N ARG A 95 8.90 -7.85 0.09
CA ARG A 95 9.60 -8.16 -1.17
C ARG A 95 10.17 -9.57 -1.20
N SER A 96 10.57 -10.10 -0.06
CA SER A 96 11.25 -11.39 0.05
C SER A 96 10.74 -12.17 1.26
N PRO A 97 9.50 -12.68 1.22
CA PRO A 97 8.92 -13.43 2.32
C PRO A 97 9.81 -14.61 2.71
N GLY A 98 10.11 -14.75 3.99
CA GLY A 98 11.01 -15.79 4.49
C GLY A 98 12.48 -15.59 4.17
N GLY A 99 12.89 -14.39 3.72
CA GLY A 99 14.29 -14.03 3.46
C GLY A 99 14.92 -14.74 2.25
N SER A 100 14.11 -15.38 1.39
CA SER A 100 14.61 -16.07 0.20
C SER A 100 14.60 -15.13 -1.01
N PRO A 101 15.76 -14.69 -1.52
CA PRO A 101 15.82 -13.83 -2.71
C PRO A 101 15.11 -14.47 -3.90
N GLY A 102 14.23 -13.71 -4.56
CA GLY A 102 13.50 -14.15 -5.74
C GLY A 102 12.23 -14.95 -5.47
N HIS A 103 11.93 -15.29 -4.23
CA HIS A 103 10.64 -15.85 -3.84
C HIS A 103 9.79 -14.76 -3.21
N TYR A 104 8.92 -14.16 -3.99
CA TYR A 104 7.90 -13.23 -3.51
C TYR A 104 6.51 -13.86 -3.66
N HIS A 105 5.61 -13.48 -2.76
CA HIS A 105 4.22 -13.89 -2.89
C HIS A 105 3.57 -13.22 -4.12
N GLU A 106 2.54 -13.84 -4.66
CA GLU A 106 1.82 -13.31 -5.82
C GLU A 106 0.56 -12.51 -5.39
N ILE A 107 0.65 -11.76 -4.29
CA ILE A 107 -0.42 -10.86 -3.83
C ILE A 107 -0.06 -9.45 -4.27
N GLY A 108 -0.68 -8.96 -5.34
CA GLY A 108 -0.31 -7.69 -5.97
C GLY A 108 -0.24 -6.53 -5.00
N HIS A 109 -1.26 -6.36 -4.14
CA HIS A 109 -1.27 -5.27 -3.16
C HIS A 109 -0.06 -5.30 -2.20
N LEU A 110 0.35 -6.49 -1.74
CA LEU A 110 1.51 -6.59 -0.86
C LEU A 110 2.85 -6.34 -1.58
N LEU A 111 2.94 -6.64 -2.88
CA LEU A 111 4.10 -6.28 -3.71
C LEU A 111 4.18 -4.77 -3.95
N HIS A 112 3.03 -4.12 -4.08
CA HIS A 112 2.91 -2.68 -4.24
C HIS A 112 3.32 -1.93 -2.96
N MET A 113 2.96 -2.41 -1.78
CA MET A 113 3.10 -1.69 -0.51
C MET A 113 4.48 -1.06 -0.25
N PRO A 114 5.62 -1.75 -0.45
CA PRO A 114 6.92 -1.13 -0.26
C PRO A 114 7.18 0.11 -1.11
N THR A 115 6.45 0.27 -2.22
CA THR A 115 6.65 1.39 -3.16
C THR A 115 6.16 2.72 -2.62
N HIS A 116 5.30 2.72 -1.60
CA HIS A 116 4.95 3.92 -0.84
C HIS A 116 6.19 4.58 -0.23
N LEU A 117 7.08 3.77 0.33
CA LEU A 117 8.32 4.26 0.93
C LEU A 117 9.36 4.59 -0.16
N ASP A 118 9.45 3.76 -1.22
CA ASP A 118 10.39 3.99 -2.32
C ASP A 118 10.19 5.36 -2.96
N ILE A 119 8.94 5.73 -3.28
CA ILE A 119 8.64 7.02 -3.90
C ILE A 119 9.06 8.18 -2.99
N GLN A 120 8.77 8.10 -1.70
CA GLN A 120 9.15 9.15 -0.75
C GLN A 120 10.67 9.25 -0.57
N ALA A 121 11.38 8.12 -0.68
CA ALA A 121 12.83 8.07 -0.60
C ALA A 121 13.55 8.41 -1.91
N GLY A 122 12.82 8.64 -3.01
CA GLY A 122 13.41 8.91 -4.33
C GLY A 122 13.87 7.67 -5.10
N GLU A 123 13.53 6.47 -4.63
CA GLU A 123 13.88 5.18 -5.25
C GLU A 123 12.90 4.84 -6.41
N TYR A 124 12.79 5.74 -7.39
CA TYR A 124 11.74 5.70 -8.41
C TYR A 124 11.81 4.48 -9.31
N GLU A 125 12.99 4.04 -9.72
CA GLU A 125 13.14 2.83 -10.55
C GLU A 125 12.65 1.57 -9.81
N LYS A 126 12.96 1.49 -8.52
CA LYS A 126 12.52 0.40 -7.64
C LYS A 126 11.00 0.42 -7.52
N ALA A 127 10.40 1.59 -7.29
CA ALA A 127 8.96 1.77 -7.23
C ALA A 127 8.26 1.34 -8.53
N MET A 128 8.75 1.77 -9.69
CA MET A 128 8.23 1.36 -11.01
C MET A 128 8.24 -0.16 -11.16
N ARG A 129 9.37 -0.79 -10.87
CA ARG A 129 9.55 -2.24 -11.02
C ARG A 129 8.56 -3.03 -10.17
N TRP A 130 8.43 -2.68 -8.88
CA TRP A 130 7.55 -3.42 -7.97
C TRP A 130 6.08 -3.19 -8.26
N ASN A 131 5.68 -2.01 -8.69
CA ASN A 131 4.31 -1.75 -9.15
C ASN A 131 3.95 -2.53 -10.42
N LYS A 132 4.87 -2.67 -11.38
CA LYS A 132 4.66 -3.53 -12.57
C LYS A 132 4.50 -5.01 -12.16
N LEU A 133 5.27 -5.51 -11.19
CA LEU A 133 5.09 -6.87 -10.65
C LEU A 133 3.74 -7.04 -9.94
N ALA A 134 3.34 -6.06 -9.13
CA ALA A 134 2.04 -6.04 -8.47
C ALA A 134 0.88 -6.08 -9.48
N TYR A 135 0.95 -5.26 -10.53
CA TYR A 135 0.01 -5.26 -11.63
C TYR A 135 -0.10 -6.63 -12.31
N GLN A 136 1.03 -7.27 -12.61
CA GLN A 136 1.05 -8.59 -13.23
C GLN A 136 0.44 -9.67 -12.33
N ALA A 137 0.66 -9.60 -11.02
CA ALA A 137 0.05 -10.52 -10.05
C ALA A 137 -1.47 -10.37 -10.03
N ASP A 138 -1.99 -9.15 -9.98
CA ASP A 138 -3.43 -8.89 -10.00
C ASP A 138 -4.08 -9.29 -11.33
N LEU A 139 -3.40 -9.10 -12.47
CA LEU A 139 -3.86 -9.57 -13.77
C LEU A 139 -4.03 -11.09 -13.83
N LYS A 140 -3.14 -11.86 -13.18
CA LYS A 140 -3.29 -13.34 -13.10
C LYS A 140 -4.60 -13.70 -12.42
N VAL A 141 -4.94 -13.03 -11.31
CA VAL A 141 -6.19 -13.26 -10.59
C VAL A 141 -7.41 -12.95 -11.46
N ILE A 142 -7.41 -11.79 -12.13
CA ILE A 142 -8.52 -11.39 -12.99
C ILE A 142 -8.72 -12.37 -14.16
N ARG A 143 -7.63 -12.82 -14.78
CA ARG A 143 -7.68 -13.80 -15.87
C ARG A 143 -8.13 -15.18 -15.42
N ALA A 144 -7.80 -15.59 -14.19
CA ALA A 144 -8.23 -16.86 -13.62
C ALA A 144 -9.73 -16.89 -13.28
N PHE A 145 -10.36 -15.71 -13.09
CA PHE A 145 -11.77 -15.59 -12.70
C PHE A 145 -12.54 -14.60 -13.59
N PRO A 146 -12.63 -14.85 -14.92
CA PRO A 146 -13.17 -13.88 -15.89
C PRO A 146 -14.65 -13.55 -15.68
N ASP A 147 -15.41 -14.47 -15.08
CA ASP A 147 -16.84 -14.31 -14.82
C ASP A 147 -17.16 -13.66 -13.48
N LYS A 148 -16.17 -13.38 -12.65
CA LYS A 148 -16.35 -12.77 -11.33
C LYS A 148 -16.34 -11.24 -11.43
N ASN A 149 -17.09 -10.61 -10.55
CA ASN A 149 -17.01 -9.16 -10.39
C ASN A 149 -15.85 -8.78 -9.47
N LEU A 150 -14.67 -8.61 -10.05
CA LEU A 150 -13.42 -8.34 -9.32
C LEU A 150 -13.13 -6.82 -9.29
N VAL A 151 -14.12 -6.00 -8.95
CA VAL A 151 -13.99 -4.53 -8.89
C VAL A 151 -12.83 -4.09 -7.99
N ILE A 152 -12.61 -4.78 -6.87
CA ILE A 152 -11.50 -4.49 -5.95
C ILE A 152 -10.16 -4.71 -6.66
N TYR A 153 -9.96 -5.84 -7.33
CA TYR A 153 -8.72 -6.12 -8.07
C TYR A 153 -8.50 -5.16 -9.23
N THR A 154 -9.57 -4.75 -9.91
CA THR A 154 -9.46 -3.72 -10.95
C THR A 154 -9.02 -2.38 -10.36
N GLY A 155 -9.51 -2.03 -9.16
CA GLY A 155 -9.05 -0.86 -8.43
C GLY A 155 -7.57 -0.93 -8.09
N TYR A 156 -7.07 -2.09 -7.65
CA TYR A 156 -5.65 -2.30 -7.38
C TYR A 156 -4.79 -2.26 -8.65
N LEU A 157 -5.26 -2.80 -9.77
CA LEU A 157 -4.56 -2.68 -11.05
C LEU A 157 -4.31 -1.21 -11.44
N VAL A 158 -5.35 -0.38 -11.38
CA VAL A 158 -5.24 1.05 -11.67
C VAL A 158 -4.28 1.71 -10.68
N HIS A 159 -4.42 1.42 -9.39
CA HIS A 159 -3.58 2.00 -8.34
C HIS A 159 -2.10 1.63 -8.49
N ASN A 160 -1.79 0.37 -8.82
CA ASN A 160 -0.42 -0.06 -9.06
C ASN A 160 0.19 0.68 -10.26
N MET A 161 -0.55 0.81 -11.37
CA MET A 161 -0.06 1.52 -12.56
C MET A 161 0.02 3.03 -12.36
N GLU A 162 -0.86 3.62 -11.56
CA GLU A 162 -0.79 5.02 -11.14
C GLU A 162 0.51 5.31 -10.37
N PHE A 163 0.86 4.46 -9.40
CA PHE A 163 2.12 4.58 -8.69
C PHE A 163 3.34 4.37 -9.60
N ALA A 164 3.26 3.44 -10.57
CA ALA A 164 4.30 3.27 -11.58
C ALA A 164 4.46 4.54 -12.44
N ALA A 165 3.35 5.16 -12.85
CA ALA A 165 3.37 6.40 -13.61
C ALA A 165 3.97 7.56 -12.79
N TRP A 166 3.56 7.74 -11.54
CA TRP A 166 4.14 8.77 -10.67
C TRP A 166 5.65 8.57 -10.47
N ALA A 167 6.06 7.34 -10.16
CA ALA A 167 7.48 7.04 -10.01
C ALA A 167 8.27 7.34 -11.31
N ALA A 168 7.71 7.01 -12.48
CA ALA A 168 8.31 7.30 -13.76
C ALA A 168 8.42 8.82 -14.02
N MET A 169 7.36 9.58 -13.70
CA MET A 169 7.36 11.04 -13.84
C MET A 169 8.41 11.71 -12.94
N TYR A 170 8.46 11.34 -11.67
CA TYR A 170 9.45 11.86 -10.71
C TYR A 170 10.88 11.45 -11.08
N GLY A 171 11.04 10.25 -11.62
CA GLY A 171 12.33 9.75 -12.12
C GLY A 171 12.73 10.27 -13.50
N GLY A 172 11.91 11.11 -14.14
CA GLY A 172 12.19 11.66 -15.47
C GLY A 172 12.11 10.64 -16.62
N ASN A 173 11.43 9.50 -16.41
CA ASN A 173 11.28 8.45 -17.42
C ASN A 173 9.94 8.58 -18.15
N TYR A 174 9.93 9.40 -19.20
CA TYR A 174 8.75 9.68 -20.01
C TYR A 174 8.13 8.42 -20.63
N GLU A 175 8.95 7.52 -21.20
CA GLU A 175 8.46 6.31 -21.87
C GLU A 175 7.72 5.40 -20.89
N SER A 176 8.28 5.17 -19.71
CA SER A 176 7.61 4.36 -18.67
C SER A 176 6.35 5.02 -18.11
N ALA A 177 6.32 6.36 -18.03
CA ALA A 177 5.12 7.07 -17.59
C ALA A 177 3.98 6.91 -18.62
N MET A 178 4.29 7.04 -19.90
CA MET A 178 3.32 6.84 -20.99
C MET A 178 2.86 5.38 -21.10
N GLU A 179 3.77 4.42 -20.93
CA GLU A 179 3.39 2.99 -20.88
C GLU A 179 2.37 2.74 -19.75
N ALA A 180 2.64 3.23 -18.54
CA ALA A 180 1.74 3.07 -17.40
C ALA A 180 0.38 3.76 -17.62
N ALA A 181 0.36 4.96 -18.21
CA ALA A 181 -0.87 5.68 -18.55
C ALA A 181 -1.72 4.91 -19.58
N ASN A 182 -1.09 4.36 -20.62
CA ASN A 182 -1.77 3.54 -21.63
C ASN A 182 -2.36 2.25 -21.03
N GLU A 183 -1.66 1.60 -20.10
CA GLU A 183 -2.19 0.43 -19.38
C GLU A 183 -3.42 0.80 -18.55
N ILE A 184 -3.42 1.94 -17.87
CA ILE A 184 -4.58 2.45 -17.13
C ILE A 184 -5.78 2.65 -18.07
N ASP A 185 -5.58 3.26 -19.22
CA ASP A 185 -6.64 3.51 -20.22
C ASP A 185 -7.25 2.20 -20.72
N GLN A 186 -6.44 1.17 -20.95
CA GLN A 186 -6.92 -0.15 -21.34
C GLN A 186 -7.75 -0.86 -20.25
N ILE A 187 -7.43 -0.63 -18.97
CA ILE A 187 -8.14 -1.23 -17.84
C ILE A 187 -9.47 -0.51 -17.59
N VAL A 188 -9.46 0.82 -17.67
CA VAL A 188 -10.60 1.68 -17.37
C VAL A 188 -11.56 1.72 -18.58
N THR A 189 -12.23 0.61 -18.82
CA THR A 189 -13.21 0.51 -19.92
C THR A 189 -14.54 1.15 -19.54
N GLU A 190 -15.31 1.61 -20.56
CA GLU A 190 -16.67 2.13 -20.38
C GLU A 190 -17.59 1.14 -19.63
N LYS A 191 -17.41 -0.16 -19.85
CA LYS A 191 -18.12 -1.23 -19.15
C LYS A 191 -17.83 -1.24 -17.65
N LEU A 192 -16.58 -0.96 -17.25
CA LEU A 192 -16.16 -0.88 -15.86
C LEU A 192 -16.72 0.39 -15.20
N LEU A 193 -16.63 1.52 -15.89
CA LEU A 193 -17.16 2.81 -15.43
C LEU A 193 -18.68 2.76 -15.18
N ARG A 194 -19.42 2.05 -16.01
CA ARG A 194 -20.87 1.87 -15.85
C ARG A 194 -21.26 0.94 -14.69
N LYS A 195 -20.36 0.03 -14.24
CA LYS A 195 -20.67 -0.93 -13.17
C LYS A 195 -20.62 -0.35 -11.76
N SER A 196 -19.86 0.70 -11.55
CA SER A 196 -19.70 1.34 -10.24
C SER A 196 -19.38 2.82 -10.41
N GLU A 197 -20.37 3.67 -10.23
CA GLU A 197 -20.20 5.13 -10.30
C GLU A 197 -19.14 5.65 -9.30
N ARG A 198 -19.10 5.10 -8.07
CA ARG A 198 -18.06 5.45 -7.08
C ARG A 198 -16.66 5.06 -7.52
N THR A 199 -16.50 3.85 -8.06
CA THR A 199 -15.22 3.36 -8.56
C THR A 199 -14.79 4.16 -9.78
N ALA A 200 -15.72 4.45 -10.69
CA ALA A 200 -15.51 5.29 -11.86
C ALA A 200 -15.03 6.70 -11.48
N GLN A 201 -15.72 7.36 -10.55
CA GLN A 201 -15.34 8.71 -10.11
C GLN A 201 -13.96 8.73 -9.43
N ARG A 202 -13.64 7.70 -8.64
CA ARG A 202 -12.32 7.57 -8.02
C ARG A 202 -11.23 7.35 -9.07
N MET A 203 -11.44 6.43 -10.01
CA MET A 203 -10.52 6.16 -11.12
C MET A 203 -10.29 7.38 -11.99
N VAL A 204 -11.34 8.09 -12.40
CA VAL A 204 -11.21 9.32 -13.20
C VAL A 204 -10.44 10.40 -12.46
N ARG A 205 -10.66 10.58 -11.17
CA ARG A 205 -9.88 11.56 -10.37
C ARG A 205 -8.42 11.19 -10.24
N GLN A 206 -8.11 9.89 -10.18
CA GLN A 206 -6.75 9.40 -10.06
C GLN A 206 -6.00 9.40 -11.41
N THR A 207 -6.71 9.15 -12.52
CA THR A 207 -6.11 9.08 -13.86
C THR A 207 -6.10 10.42 -14.61
N ALA A 208 -6.97 11.37 -14.26
CA ALA A 208 -7.05 12.67 -14.92
C ALA A 208 -5.70 13.41 -15.05
N PRO A 209 -4.79 13.39 -14.07
CA PRO A 209 -3.48 14.02 -14.23
C PRO A 209 -2.63 13.43 -15.36
N PHE A 210 -2.85 12.17 -15.73
CA PHE A 210 -2.05 11.48 -16.76
C PHE A 210 -2.59 11.72 -18.18
N VAL A 211 -3.88 11.97 -18.31
CA VAL A 211 -4.50 12.29 -19.62
C VAL A 211 -4.01 13.64 -20.16
N PHE A 212 -3.73 14.61 -19.29
CA PHE A 212 -3.22 15.92 -19.68
C PHE A 212 -1.73 15.95 -20.06
N VAL A 213 -0.99 14.89 -19.86
CA VAL A 213 0.44 14.77 -20.24
C VAL A 213 0.59 14.11 -21.62
N ALA A 214 -0.47 13.49 -22.14
CA ALA A 214 -0.48 12.74 -23.40
C ALA A 214 -0.87 13.59 -24.64
N ASP A 215 -1.42 14.79 -24.45
CA ASP A 215 -1.74 15.78 -25.49
C ASP A 215 -0.65 16.86 -25.60
#